data_dc76dea08f50858bfe84fa3ce02f8bbb
#
_entry.id   dc76dea08f50858bfe84fa3ce02f8bbb
#
_cell.length_a   1.000
_cell.length_b   1.000
_cell.length_c   1.000
_cell.angle_alpha   90.00
_cell.angle_beta   90.00
_cell.angle_gamma   90.00
#
_symmetry.space_group_name_H-M   'P 1'
#
loop_
_entity.id
_entity.type
_entity.pdbx_description
1 polymer ?
#
loop_
_entity_poly.entity_id
_entity_poly.type
_entity_poly.pdbx_seq_one_letter_code
_entity_poly.pdbx_strand_id
1 'polypeptide(L)'
;MLELRNVAISREGARLFAPVSCRVEPGRPVTIMGPSGAGKSSLLAWLTGVLPSGLTGEGDVLLDGDSVLSLPAHRRRLGILFQDDLLFPHMSVGENLAFGLQPGGDRSTRRKRIDQALTRVELAGFVDRDPSTLSGGERARVALLRVLLSEPRALLLDEPFSKLDLTLRDRFRALVFQSSIHLPVLLVSHDPQDSVTAGGVVLELRRNHGQGVI
;
A
#
# COMPACT_ATOMS: atom_id res chain seq x y z
N MET A 1 -8.78 3.78 12.20
CA MET A 1 -8.01 5.03 11.97
C MET A 1 -6.53 4.73 12.07
N LEU A 2 -5.71 5.20 11.11
CA LEU A 2 -4.24 5.13 11.17
C LEU A 2 -3.71 6.52 11.57
N GLU A 3 -2.83 6.60 12.57
CA GLU A 3 -2.23 7.84 13.02
C GLU A 3 -0.71 7.72 13.04
N LEU A 4 -0.05 8.71 12.44
CA LEU A 4 1.39 8.90 12.50
C LEU A 4 1.69 10.05 13.46
N ARG A 5 2.62 9.86 14.40
CA ARG A 5 3.05 10.88 15.38
C ARG A 5 4.55 11.10 15.28
N ASN A 6 4.94 12.28 14.79
CA ASN A 6 6.34 12.72 14.67
C ASN A 6 7.24 11.69 14.00
N VAL A 7 6.72 11.05 12.95
CA VAL A 7 7.43 10.00 12.22
C VAL A 7 8.53 10.61 11.36
N ALA A 8 9.76 10.15 11.51
CA ALA A 8 10.86 10.47 10.64
C ALA A 8 11.75 9.25 10.40
N ILE A 9 12.42 9.25 9.25
CA ILE A 9 13.40 8.22 8.88
C ILE A 9 14.75 8.89 8.73
N SER A 10 15.78 8.27 9.29
CA SER A 10 17.15 8.74 9.22
C SER A 10 18.06 7.71 8.56
N ARG A 11 19.08 8.20 7.86
CA ARG A 11 20.20 7.42 7.35
C ARG A 11 21.48 7.99 7.93
N GLU A 12 22.30 7.15 8.57
CA GLU A 12 23.57 7.57 9.20
C GLU A 12 23.40 8.79 10.12
N GLY A 13 22.31 8.82 10.88
CA GLY A 13 21.99 9.91 11.81
C GLY A 13 21.36 11.17 11.16
N ALA A 14 21.34 11.28 9.84
CA ALA A 14 20.70 12.39 9.14
C ALA A 14 19.26 12.05 8.74
N ARG A 15 18.28 12.89 9.14
CA ARG A 15 16.88 12.73 8.75
C ARG A 15 16.71 12.92 7.24
N LEU A 16 16.00 12.01 6.58
CA LEU A 16 15.65 12.10 5.16
C LEU A 16 14.64 13.21 4.91
N PHE A 17 13.74 13.43 5.85
CA PHE A 17 12.67 14.45 5.80
C PHE A 17 12.30 14.94 7.20
N ALA A 18 11.61 16.07 7.26
CA ALA A 18 11.07 16.61 8.51
C ALA A 18 10.02 15.66 9.12
N PRO A 19 9.90 15.56 10.46
CA PRO A 19 8.92 14.67 11.09
C PRO A 19 7.50 14.91 10.58
N VAL A 20 6.80 13.82 10.27
CA VAL A 20 5.44 13.82 9.74
C VAL A 20 4.47 13.38 10.84
N SER A 21 3.40 14.14 11.00
CA SER A 21 2.25 13.75 11.83
C SER A 21 0.97 13.90 11.03
N CYS A 22 0.15 12.86 11.00
CA CYS A 22 -1.16 12.91 10.35
C CYS A 22 -2.10 11.85 10.90
N ARG A 23 -3.39 12.08 10.68
CA ARG A 23 -4.46 11.10 10.90
C ARG A 23 -5.08 10.73 9.57
N VAL A 24 -5.23 9.43 9.35
CA VAL A 24 -5.82 8.84 8.15
C VAL A 24 -7.09 8.14 8.56
N GLU A 25 -8.22 8.63 8.05
CA GLU A 25 -9.54 8.10 8.36
C GLU A 25 -10.12 7.34 7.15
N PRO A 26 -11.02 6.39 7.36
CA PRO A 26 -11.77 5.78 6.27
C PRO A 26 -12.48 6.84 5.41
N GLY A 27 -12.41 6.70 4.09
CA GLY A 27 -13.03 7.64 3.16
C GLY A 27 -12.33 9.02 3.05
N ARG A 28 -11.24 9.24 3.79
CA ARG A 28 -10.42 10.46 3.75
C ARG A 28 -8.94 10.10 3.59
N PRO A 29 -8.51 9.72 2.38
CA PRO A 29 -7.12 9.38 2.12
C PRO A 29 -6.16 10.53 2.47
N VAL A 30 -4.95 10.16 2.90
CA VAL A 30 -3.83 11.10 3.01
C VAL A 30 -2.84 10.75 1.92
N THR A 31 -2.49 11.75 1.09
CA THR A 31 -1.47 11.60 0.05
C THR A 31 -0.16 12.24 0.49
N ILE A 32 0.90 11.46 0.52
CA ILE A 32 2.26 11.95 0.75
C ILE A 32 2.93 12.17 -0.60
N MET A 33 3.21 13.42 -0.90
CA MET A 33 3.91 13.83 -2.12
C MET A 33 5.36 14.23 -1.82
N GLY A 34 6.19 14.19 -2.83
CA GLY A 34 7.58 14.64 -2.72
C GLY A 34 8.44 14.07 -3.84
N PRO A 35 9.66 14.62 -4.06
CA PRO A 35 10.55 14.18 -5.12
C PRO A 35 11.03 12.75 -4.93
N SER A 36 11.52 12.13 -6.02
CA SER A 36 12.19 10.83 -5.94
C SER A 36 13.33 10.87 -4.93
N GLY A 37 13.44 9.81 -4.12
CA GLY A 37 14.45 9.72 -3.06
C GLY A 37 14.19 10.59 -1.84
N ALA A 38 13.01 11.18 -1.67
CA ALA A 38 12.63 11.92 -0.46
C ALA A 38 12.39 11.00 0.76
N GLY A 39 12.45 9.68 0.61
CA GLY A 39 12.22 8.73 1.71
C GLY A 39 10.78 8.22 1.80
N LYS A 40 9.94 8.46 0.79
CA LYS A 40 8.52 8.03 0.78
C LYS A 40 8.35 6.52 0.98
N SER A 41 9.03 5.70 0.16
CA SER A 41 8.97 4.24 0.29
C SER A 41 9.65 3.75 1.58
N SER A 42 10.68 4.45 2.07
CA SER A 42 11.29 4.14 3.37
C SER A 42 10.30 4.38 4.52
N LEU A 43 9.48 5.43 4.44
CA LEU A 43 8.40 5.65 5.38
C LEU A 43 7.44 4.46 5.38
N LEU A 44 6.93 4.03 4.22
CA LEU A 44 6.02 2.88 4.13
C LEU A 44 6.67 1.58 4.63
N ALA A 45 7.96 1.36 4.32
CA ALA A 45 8.72 0.21 4.83
C ALA A 45 8.80 0.21 6.36
N TRP A 46 8.99 1.37 7.00
CA TRP A 46 8.99 1.48 8.45
C TRP A 46 7.61 1.22 9.06
N LEU A 47 6.55 1.79 8.46
CA LEU A 47 5.18 1.53 8.90
C LEU A 47 4.86 0.03 8.87
N THR A 48 5.27 -0.67 7.82
CA THR A 48 5.03 -2.11 7.66
C THR A 48 6.00 -2.99 8.46
N GLY A 49 7.06 -2.42 9.05
CA GLY A 49 8.02 -3.17 9.88
C GLY A 49 9.09 -3.90 9.09
N VAL A 50 9.38 -3.45 7.87
CA VAL A 50 10.40 -4.03 6.97
C VAL A 50 11.43 -2.98 6.54
N LEU A 51 11.77 -2.06 7.44
CA LEU A 51 12.75 -1.01 7.16
C LEU A 51 14.11 -1.64 6.81
N PRO A 52 14.73 -1.27 5.67
CA PRO A 52 16.06 -1.76 5.29
C PRO A 52 17.13 -1.43 6.32
N SER A 53 18.17 -2.28 6.40
CA SER A 53 19.36 -2.01 7.22
C SER A 53 20.03 -0.69 6.84
N GLY A 54 20.61 0.01 7.83
CA GLY A 54 21.20 1.34 7.64
C GLY A 54 20.20 2.50 7.69
N LEU A 55 18.91 2.22 7.83
CA LEU A 55 17.89 3.21 8.12
C LEU A 55 17.35 3.02 9.55
N THR A 56 17.01 4.12 10.19
CA THR A 56 16.36 4.15 11.50
C THR A 56 15.08 4.97 11.42
N GLY A 57 14.04 4.52 12.12
CA GLY A 57 12.78 5.24 12.22
C GLY A 57 12.55 5.74 13.64
N GLU A 58 11.91 6.88 13.77
CA GLU A 58 11.49 7.48 15.03
C GLU A 58 10.04 7.95 14.97
N GLY A 59 9.43 8.22 16.12
CA GLY A 59 8.03 8.58 16.25
C GLY A 59 7.16 7.39 16.62
N ASP A 60 5.85 7.49 16.43
CA ASP A 60 4.91 6.42 16.73
C ASP A 60 3.89 6.22 15.59
N VAL A 61 3.38 5.00 15.49
CA VAL A 61 2.37 4.58 14.51
C VAL A 61 1.25 3.86 15.25
N LEU A 62 0.08 4.46 15.23
CA LEU A 62 -1.07 3.91 15.93
C LEU A 62 -2.13 3.44 14.93
N LEU A 63 -2.70 2.30 15.20
CA LEU A 63 -3.83 1.76 14.48
C LEU A 63 -5.00 1.57 15.46
N ASP A 64 -6.03 2.39 15.27
CA ASP A 64 -7.19 2.53 16.19
C ASP A 64 -6.81 2.82 17.64
N GLY A 65 -5.75 3.62 17.84
CA GLY A 65 -5.26 4.06 19.14
C GLY A 65 -4.11 3.23 19.72
N ASP A 66 -3.86 2.04 19.21
CA ASP A 66 -2.82 1.13 19.69
C ASP A 66 -1.55 1.26 18.84
N SER A 67 -0.37 1.40 19.49
CA SER A 67 0.90 1.40 18.77
C SER A 67 1.20 0.04 18.14
N VAL A 68 1.59 0.06 16.86
CA VAL A 68 1.91 -1.15 16.10
C VAL A 68 3.42 -1.39 15.97
N LEU A 69 4.25 -0.50 16.50
CA LEU A 69 5.70 -0.57 16.29
C LEU A 69 6.36 -1.78 16.95
N SER A 70 5.86 -2.22 18.10
CA SER A 70 6.33 -3.42 18.79
C SER A 70 5.89 -4.73 18.13
N LEU A 71 4.94 -4.65 17.18
CA LEU A 71 4.41 -5.81 16.49
C LEU A 71 5.29 -6.19 15.29
N PRO A 72 5.50 -7.49 15.04
CA PRO A 72 6.14 -7.94 13.82
C PRO A 72 5.24 -7.61 12.62
N ALA A 73 5.83 -7.43 11.42
CA ALA A 73 5.16 -6.97 10.21
C ALA A 73 3.79 -7.64 9.94
N HIS A 74 3.73 -8.97 10.03
CA HIS A 74 2.50 -9.74 9.75
C HIS A 74 1.37 -9.51 10.77
N ARG A 75 1.66 -8.96 11.95
CA ARG A 75 0.65 -8.64 12.99
C ARG A 75 0.20 -7.19 12.95
N ARG A 76 0.87 -6.31 12.22
CA ARG A 76 0.49 -4.89 12.10
C ARG A 76 -0.82 -4.70 11.34
N ARG A 77 -1.26 -5.69 10.55
CA ARG A 77 -2.47 -5.63 9.74
C ARG A 77 -2.54 -4.41 8.81
N LEU A 78 -1.38 -3.96 8.35
CA LEU A 78 -1.24 -2.93 7.33
C LEU A 78 -1.07 -3.62 5.97
N GLY A 79 -2.02 -3.44 5.07
CA GLY A 79 -1.90 -3.90 3.69
C GLY A 79 -1.05 -2.92 2.91
N ILE A 80 -0.15 -3.42 2.06
CA ILE A 80 0.64 -2.56 1.18
C ILE A 80 0.51 -3.01 -0.27
N LEU A 81 0.20 -2.06 -1.15
CA LEU A 81 0.25 -2.23 -2.59
C LEU A 81 1.47 -1.46 -3.11
N PHE A 82 2.40 -2.20 -3.68
CA PHE A 82 3.65 -1.65 -4.22
C PHE A 82 3.46 -1.18 -5.68
N GLN A 83 4.42 -0.41 -6.16
CA GLN A 83 4.54 -0.03 -7.57
C GLN A 83 4.65 -1.25 -8.50
N ASP A 84 5.33 -2.31 -8.06
CA ASP A 84 5.36 -3.62 -8.69
C ASP A 84 4.25 -4.51 -8.13
N ASP A 85 3.64 -5.32 -8.98
CA ASP A 85 2.55 -6.22 -8.57
C ASP A 85 3.02 -7.34 -7.62
N LEU A 86 4.30 -7.69 -7.69
CA LEU A 86 4.96 -8.70 -6.85
C LEU A 86 4.16 -10.02 -6.76
N LEU A 87 3.51 -10.43 -7.84
CA LEU A 87 2.84 -11.72 -7.88
C LEU A 87 3.88 -12.84 -7.88
N PHE A 88 3.56 -13.93 -7.20
CA PHE A 88 4.40 -15.13 -7.20
C PHE A 88 4.31 -15.82 -8.56
N PRO A 89 5.38 -15.85 -9.35
CA PRO A 89 5.32 -16.35 -10.75
C PRO A 89 5.11 -17.86 -10.86
N HIS A 90 5.39 -18.60 -9.80
CA HIS A 90 5.22 -20.06 -9.72
C HIS A 90 3.85 -20.49 -9.18
N MET A 91 2.97 -19.55 -8.91
CA MET A 91 1.62 -19.74 -8.39
C MET A 91 0.61 -19.23 -9.41
N SER A 92 -0.51 -19.92 -9.56
CA SER A 92 -1.66 -19.42 -10.33
C SER A 92 -2.22 -18.13 -9.70
N VAL A 93 -3.09 -17.43 -10.41
CA VAL A 93 -3.84 -16.27 -9.89
C VAL A 93 -4.58 -16.64 -8.60
N GLY A 94 -5.29 -17.79 -8.61
CA GLY A 94 -6.02 -18.25 -7.43
C GLY A 94 -5.13 -18.54 -6.23
N GLU A 95 -3.95 -19.15 -6.45
CA GLU A 95 -2.97 -19.42 -5.39
C GLU A 95 -2.36 -18.13 -4.84
N ASN A 96 -2.06 -17.15 -5.69
CA ASN A 96 -1.65 -15.79 -5.27
C ASN A 96 -2.70 -15.15 -4.36
N LEU A 97 -3.99 -15.25 -4.72
CA LEU A 97 -5.07 -14.71 -3.92
C LEU A 97 -5.29 -15.52 -2.63
N ALA A 98 -5.16 -16.85 -2.69
CA ALA A 98 -5.26 -17.72 -1.52
C ALA A 98 -4.17 -17.43 -0.48
N PHE A 99 -2.98 -17.00 -0.93
CA PHE A 99 -1.89 -16.57 -0.05
C PHE A 99 -2.28 -15.34 0.79
N GLY A 100 -2.98 -14.37 0.19
CA GLY A 100 -3.50 -13.18 0.89
C GLY A 100 -4.73 -13.47 1.75
N LEU A 101 -5.48 -14.52 1.46
CA LEU A 101 -6.75 -14.79 2.12
C LEU A 101 -6.56 -15.18 3.58
N GLN A 102 -7.30 -14.53 4.49
CA GLN A 102 -7.27 -14.87 5.90
C GLN A 102 -7.45 -16.38 6.16
N PRO A 103 -6.77 -16.95 7.18
CA PRO A 103 -6.95 -18.35 7.55
C PRO A 103 -8.41 -18.66 7.91
N GLY A 104 -8.83 -19.90 7.66
CA GLY A 104 -10.17 -20.39 7.98
C GLY A 104 -11.00 -20.75 6.76
N GLY A 105 -12.08 -21.49 7.00
CA GLY A 105 -12.93 -22.05 5.97
C GLY A 105 -12.31 -23.28 5.26
N ASP A 106 -13.19 -24.10 4.69
CA ASP A 106 -12.77 -25.23 3.85
C ASP A 106 -12.30 -24.76 2.47
N ARG A 107 -11.76 -25.69 1.67
CA ARG A 107 -11.24 -25.41 0.33
C ARG A 107 -12.32 -24.83 -0.59
N SER A 108 -13.55 -25.30 -0.50
CA SER A 108 -14.68 -24.84 -1.32
C SER A 108 -15.05 -23.39 -1.00
N THR A 109 -15.20 -23.09 0.27
CA THR A 109 -15.49 -21.72 0.76
C THR A 109 -14.40 -20.74 0.35
N ARG A 110 -13.12 -21.11 0.50
CA ARG A 110 -11.98 -20.27 0.11
C ARG A 110 -11.97 -20.03 -1.41
N ARG A 111 -12.19 -21.08 -2.22
CA ARG A 111 -12.30 -20.95 -3.69
C ARG A 111 -13.44 -20.00 -4.07
N LYS A 112 -14.62 -20.16 -3.47
CA LYS A 112 -15.77 -19.29 -3.72
C LYS A 112 -15.47 -17.81 -3.41
N ARG A 113 -14.79 -17.52 -2.30
CA ARG A 113 -14.37 -16.14 -1.95
C ARG A 113 -13.43 -15.56 -3.00
N ILE A 114 -12.48 -16.34 -3.51
CA ILE A 114 -11.54 -15.93 -4.56
C ILE A 114 -12.29 -15.66 -5.87
N ASP A 115 -13.17 -16.56 -6.30
CA ASP A 115 -13.96 -16.39 -7.53
C ASP A 115 -14.86 -15.15 -7.47
N GLN A 116 -15.48 -14.90 -6.32
CA GLN A 116 -16.27 -13.69 -6.08
C GLN A 116 -15.42 -12.41 -6.14
N ALA A 117 -14.21 -12.44 -5.56
CA ALA A 117 -13.29 -11.31 -5.61
C ALA A 117 -12.84 -11.02 -7.04
N LEU A 118 -12.47 -12.04 -7.81
CA LEU A 118 -12.11 -11.91 -9.23
C LEU A 118 -13.26 -11.34 -10.06
N THR A 119 -14.49 -11.80 -9.82
CA THR A 119 -15.67 -11.28 -10.53
C THR A 119 -15.88 -9.77 -10.29
N ARG A 120 -15.64 -9.29 -9.08
CA ARG A 120 -15.77 -7.85 -8.74
C ARG A 120 -14.81 -6.94 -9.49
N VAL A 121 -13.69 -7.46 -9.95
CA VAL A 121 -12.69 -6.70 -10.70
C VAL A 121 -12.61 -7.12 -12.18
N GLU A 122 -13.68 -7.72 -12.71
CA GLU A 122 -13.80 -8.12 -14.12
C GLU A 122 -12.75 -9.17 -14.56
N LEU A 123 -12.35 -10.06 -13.65
CA LEU A 123 -11.42 -11.17 -13.90
C LEU A 123 -12.07 -12.53 -13.63
N ALA A 124 -13.38 -12.66 -13.87
CA ALA A 124 -14.08 -13.93 -13.74
C ALA A 124 -13.42 -15.02 -14.61
N GLY A 125 -13.20 -16.21 -14.03
CA GLY A 125 -12.56 -17.34 -14.72
C GLY A 125 -11.03 -17.29 -14.77
N PHE A 126 -10.36 -16.32 -14.14
CA PHE A 126 -8.90 -16.19 -14.19
C PHE A 126 -8.18 -17.00 -13.11
N VAL A 127 -8.90 -17.65 -12.23
CA VAL A 127 -8.33 -18.29 -11.03
C VAL A 127 -7.21 -19.31 -11.32
N ASP A 128 -7.29 -20.03 -12.42
CA ASP A 128 -6.28 -21.04 -12.80
C ASP A 128 -5.23 -20.50 -13.80
N ARG A 129 -5.28 -19.21 -14.16
CA ARG A 129 -4.31 -18.59 -15.07
C ARG A 129 -2.94 -18.39 -14.43
N ASP A 130 -1.92 -18.49 -15.27
CA ASP A 130 -0.55 -18.10 -14.93
C ASP A 130 -0.44 -16.56 -14.90
N PRO A 131 0.10 -15.94 -13.85
CA PRO A 131 0.30 -14.48 -13.76
C PRO A 131 1.12 -13.90 -14.92
N SER A 132 2.03 -14.66 -15.52
CA SER A 132 2.85 -14.21 -16.65
C SER A 132 2.02 -13.93 -17.91
N THR A 133 0.84 -14.55 -18.03
CA THR A 133 -0.08 -14.38 -19.17
C THR A 133 -0.99 -13.16 -19.04
N LEU A 134 -0.96 -12.46 -17.90
CA LEU A 134 -1.80 -11.31 -17.62
C LEU A 134 -1.21 -10.02 -18.20
N SER A 135 -2.08 -9.12 -18.66
CA SER A 135 -1.70 -7.74 -18.93
C SER A 135 -1.29 -6.99 -17.64
N GLY A 136 -0.61 -5.85 -17.77
CA GLY A 136 -0.22 -5.04 -16.61
C GLY A 136 -1.40 -4.63 -15.72
N GLY A 137 -2.52 -4.24 -16.34
CA GLY A 137 -3.73 -3.87 -15.60
C GLY A 137 -4.41 -5.05 -14.89
N GLU A 138 -4.37 -6.25 -15.48
CA GLU A 138 -4.88 -7.48 -14.86
C GLU A 138 -4.01 -7.87 -13.67
N ARG A 139 -2.67 -7.83 -13.80
CA ARG A 139 -1.75 -8.07 -12.68
C ARG A 139 -1.97 -7.10 -11.53
N ALA A 140 -2.11 -5.80 -11.82
CA ALA A 140 -2.38 -4.78 -10.80
C ALA A 140 -3.69 -5.07 -10.03
N ARG A 141 -4.76 -5.49 -10.73
CA ARG A 141 -6.04 -5.89 -10.10
C ARG A 141 -5.88 -7.13 -9.21
N VAL A 142 -5.14 -8.14 -9.66
CA VAL A 142 -4.85 -9.33 -8.82
C VAL A 142 -4.03 -8.95 -7.59
N ALA A 143 -3.01 -8.09 -7.73
CA ALA A 143 -2.22 -7.61 -6.60
C ALA A 143 -3.08 -6.84 -5.58
N LEU A 144 -3.98 -5.96 -6.03
CA LEU A 144 -4.95 -5.28 -5.18
C LEU A 144 -5.83 -6.28 -4.41
N LEU A 145 -6.41 -7.25 -5.10
CA LEU A 145 -7.25 -8.28 -4.47
C LEU A 145 -6.49 -9.08 -3.43
N ARG A 146 -5.23 -9.46 -3.70
CA ARG A 146 -4.38 -10.18 -2.74
C ARG A 146 -4.22 -9.39 -1.44
N VAL A 147 -4.02 -8.07 -1.54
CA VAL A 147 -3.94 -7.20 -0.37
C VAL A 147 -5.29 -7.09 0.33
N LEU A 148 -6.40 -6.86 -0.38
CA LEU A 148 -7.71 -6.69 0.23
C LEU A 148 -8.25 -7.98 0.88
N LEU A 149 -7.96 -9.16 0.31
CA LEU A 149 -8.34 -10.46 0.87
C LEU A 149 -7.61 -10.78 2.18
N SER A 150 -6.51 -10.08 2.49
CA SER A 150 -5.86 -10.18 3.81
C SER A 150 -6.63 -9.42 4.92
N GLU A 151 -7.72 -8.73 4.56
CA GLU A 151 -8.55 -7.95 5.47
C GLU A 151 -7.70 -6.98 6.31
N PRO A 152 -6.93 -6.10 5.65
CA PRO A 152 -6.10 -5.15 6.36
C PRO A 152 -6.96 -4.14 7.13
N ARG A 153 -6.41 -3.54 8.18
CA ARG A 153 -7.06 -2.46 8.94
C ARG A 153 -6.69 -1.07 8.42
N ALA A 154 -5.66 -0.97 7.58
CA ALA A 154 -5.31 0.22 6.80
C ALA A 154 -4.59 -0.21 5.52
N LEU A 155 -4.69 0.61 4.47
CA LEU A 155 -4.08 0.38 3.18
C LEU A 155 -3.00 1.42 2.90
N LEU A 156 -1.81 0.93 2.58
CA LEU A 156 -0.66 1.74 2.16
C LEU A 156 -0.46 1.54 0.66
N LEU A 157 -0.26 2.62 -0.07
CA LEU A 157 -0.11 2.60 -1.53
C LEU A 157 1.22 3.26 -1.90
N ASP A 158 2.17 2.50 -2.47
CA ASP A 158 3.48 2.99 -2.89
C ASP A 158 3.53 3.15 -4.42
N GLU A 159 3.20 4.34 -4.91
CA GLU A 159 3.16 4.69 -6.33
C GLU A 159 2.40 3.68 -7.23
N PRO A 160 1.20 3.21 -6.82
CA PRO A 160 0.55 2.02 -7.38
C PRO A 160 0.07 2.20 -8.82
N PHE A 161 0.05 3.44 -9.31
CA PHE A 161 -0.49 3.78 -10.64
C PHE A 161 0.59 4.09 -11.67
N SER A 162 1.86 4.23 -11.27
CA SER A 162 2.94 4.78 -12.09
C SER A 162 3.29 3.92 -13.32
N LYS A 163 3.08 2.62 -13.27
CA LYS A 163 3.40 1.67 -14.37
C LYS A 163 2.26 1.41 -15.34
N LEU A 164 1.10 2.03 -15.13
CA LEU A 164 -0.07 1.86 -15.98
C LEU A 164 -0.13 2.95 -17.05
N ASP A 165 -0.60 2.61 -18.25
CA ASP A 165 -0.97 3.60 -19.25
C ASP A 165 -2.13 4.48 -18.75
N LEU A 166 -2.32 5.64 -19.38
CA LEU A 166 -3.26 6.65 -18.90
C LEU A 166 -4.70 6.14 -18.75
N THR A 167 -5.18 5.36 -19.71
CA THR A 167 -6.56 4.86 -19.70
C THR A 167 -6.80 3.82 -18.61
N LEU A 168 -5.86 2.90 -18.44
CA LEU A 168 -5.90 1.88 -17.38
C LEU A 168 -5.70 2.51 -16.01
N ARG A 169 -4.86 3.55 -15.90
CA ARG A 169 -4.56 4.25 -14.66
C ARG A 169 -5.82 4.84 -14.03
N ASP A 170 -6.62 5.55 -14.78
CA ASP A 170 -7.83 6.18 -14.25
C ASP A 170 -8.86 5.14 -13.77
N ARG A 171 -9.05 4.07 -14.53
CA ARG A 171 -9.91 2.95 -14.12
C ARG A 171 -9.39 2.26 -12.86
N PHE A 172 -8.10 2.05 -12.78
CA PHE A 172 -7.50 1.39 -11.62
C PHE A 172 -7.51 2.29 -10.37
N ARG A 173 -7.30 3.63 -10.52
CA ARG A 173 -7.49 4.60 -9.43
C ARG A 173 -8.90 4.50 -8.84
N ALA A 174 -9.92 4.57 -9.70
CA ALA A 174 -11.31 4.45 -9.27
C ALA A 174 -11.57 3.14 -8.53
N LEU A 175 -11.09 2.01 -9.07
CA LEU A 175 -11.23 0.71 -8.46
C LEU A 175 -10.58 0.64 -7.07
N VAL A 176 -9.34 1.15 -6.93
CA VAL A 176 -8.60 1.15 -5.66
C VAL A 176 -9.37 1.92 -4.59
N PHE A 177 -9.74 3.18 -4.87
CA PHE A 177 -10.42 4.01 -3.87
C PHE A 177 -11.84 3.53 -3.56
N GLN A 178 -12.58 3.04 -4.54
CA GLN A 178 -13.89 2.43 -4.31
C GLN A 178 -13.80 1.17 -3.44
N SER A 179 -12.83 0.30 -3.72
CA SER A 179 -12.65 -0.96 -2.99
C SER A 179 -12.12 -0.75 -1.56
N SER A 180 -11.51 0.39 -1.27
CA SER A 180 -10.90 0.73 0.02
C SER A 180 -11.62 1.85 0.78
N ILE A 181 -12.83 2.21 0.38
CA ILE A 181 -13.60 3.34 0.99
C ILE A 181 -13.76 3.20 2.51
N HIS A 182 -13.79 1.98 3.02
CA HIS A 182 -13.95 1.68 4.44
C HIS A 182 -12.63 1.56 5.19
N LEU A 183 -11.52 1.76 4.52
CA LEU A 183 -10.17 1.65 5.08
C LEU A 183 -9.51 3.03 5.18
N PRO A 184 -8.71 3.30 6.22
CA PRO A 184 -7.72 4.37 6.17
C PRO A 184 -6.73 4.10 5.03
N VAL A 185 -6.55 5.06 4.11
CA VAL A 185 -5.65 4.92 2.95
C VAL A 185 -4.55 5.97 3.03
N LEU A 186 -3.30 5.53 3.09
CA LEU A 186 -2.12 6.37 2.96
C LEU A 186 -1.48 6.12 1.59
N LEU A 187 -1.54 7.11 0.72
CA LEU A 187 -0.99 7.06 -0.63
C LEU A 187 0.34 7.80 -0.67
N VAL A 188 1.33 7.18 -1.27
CA VAL A 188 2.58 7.82 -1.70
C VAL A 188 2.54 7.96 -3.20
N SER A 189 2.69 9.18 -3.70
CA SER A 189 2.74 9.46 -5.13
C SER A 189 3.60 10.68 -5.45
N HIS A 190 4.03 10.79 -6.70
CA HIS A 190 4.62 11.99 -7.27
C HIS A 190 3.71 12.60 -8.36
N ASP A 191 2.61 11.93 -8.72
CA ASP A 191 1.64 12.40 -9.71
C ASP A 191 0.54 13.21 -9.00
N PRO A 192 0.37 14.51 -9.31
CA PRO A 192 -0.69 15.34 -8.73
C PRO A 192 -2.10 14.79 -8.99
N GLN A 193 -2.31 14.11 -10.12
CA GLN A 193 -3.61 13.54 -10.46
C GLN A 193 -4.02 12.42 -9.50
N ASP A 194 -3.06 11.69 -8.93
CA ASP A 194 -3.33 10.67 -7.92
C ASP A 194 -3.94 11.30 -6.66
N SER A 195 -3.41 12.44 -6.22
CA SER A 195 -3.91 13.16 -5.06
C SER A 195 -5.29 13.78 -5.30
N VAL A 196 -5.53 14.28 -6.50
CA VAL A 196 -6.84 14.83 -6.89
C VAL A 196 -7.90 13.73 -6.88
N THR A 197 -7.59 12.58 -7.46
CA THR A 197 -8.54 11.44 -7.51
C THR A 197 -8.76 10.82 -6.13
N ALA A 198 -7.70 10.73 -5.32
CA ALA A 198 -7.81 10.24 -3.94
C ALA A 198 -8.72 11.15 -3.10
N GLY A 199 -8.67 12.45 -3.32
CA GLY A 199 -9.27 13.44 -2.43
C GLY A 199 -8.53 13.49 -1.07
N GLY A 200 -9.04 14.23 -0.12
CA GLY A 200 -8.47 14.29 1.23
C GLY A 200 -7.27 15.22 1.37
N VAL A 201 -6.33 14.88 2.27
CA VAL A 201 -5.22 15.76 2.66
C VAL A 201 -3.96 15.41 1.87
N VAL A 202 -3.24 16.43 1.41
CA VAL A 202 -1.92 16.27 0.78
C VAL A 202 -0.85 16.77 1.73
N LEU A 203 0.16 15.94 2.00
CA LEU A 203 1.34 16.26 2.77
C LEU A 203 2.56 16.21 1.87
N GLU A 204 3.39 17.25 1.90
CA GLU A 204 4.61 17.31 1.12
C GLU A 204 5.82 16.89 1.95
N LEU A 205 6.49 15.81 1.58
CA LEU A 205 7.80 15.47 2.14
C LEU A 205 8.87 16.34 1.51
N ARG A 206 9.39 17.29 2.30
CA ARG A 206 10.55 18.09 1.92
C ARG A 206 11.82 17.40 2.38
N ARG A 207 12.76 17.22 1.46
CA ARG A 207 14.10 16.74 1.84
C ARG A 207 14.69 17.68 2.91
N ASN A 208 15.22 17.11 3.97
CA ASN A 208 16.15 17.81 4.81
C ASN A 208 17.44 17.97 3.97
N HIS A 209 17.63 19.14 3.38
CA HIS A 209 18.96 19.54 2.94
C HIS A 209 19.77 19.71 4.22
N GLY A 210 20.53 18.68 4.61
CA GLY A 210 21.50 18.81 5.70
C GLY A 210 22.28 20.10 5.43
N GLN A 211 22.23 21.03 6.39
CA GLN A 211 23.18 22.14 6.40
C GLN A 211 24.55 21.46 6.38
N GLY A 212 25.20 21.52 5.22
CA GLY A 212 26.59 21.18 5.13
C GLY A 212 27.31 22.07 6.15
N VAL A 213 27.78 21.46 7.22
CA VAL A 213 28.74 22.11 8.10
C VAL A 213 29.97 22.28 7.23
N ILE A 214 30.20 23.54 6.86
CA ILE A 214 31.46 24.04 6.24
C ILE A 214 32.55 23.86 7.28
#